data_c70014b895839e1b2d7db47353856d2e
#
_entry.id   c70014b895839e1b2d7db47353856d2e
#
_cell.length_a   1.000
_cell.length_b   1.000
_cell.length_c   1.000
_cell.angle_alpha   90.00
_cell.angle_beta   90.00
_cell.angle_gamma   90.00
#
_symmetry.space_group_name_H-M   'P 1'
#
loop_
_entity.id
_entity.type
_entity.pdbx_description
1 polymer ?
#
loop_
_entity_poly.entity_id
_entity_poly.type
_entity_poly.pdbx_seq_one_letter_code
_entity_poly.pdbx_strand_id
1 'polypeptide(L)'
;MPARRRRIADRAADVVRPLAAAGVGAAVAAFVAACGGSSEAPVDAAEQAALIAEGKDTFRFDTFGDERFWTDTLKMHEVIASAVDPLTALSVGLKVDSEALPASLVEAIQAGAVDLTKPATTLALLRLDAVVGVKGTVETVNGVDTLTRVGITCALCHSTVDDSFARGIGKRLDGWPNRDLDPGAIIALSPALDADGKASYASWGPGKFDPRHNIDGKNKPVVIPPAYGLDGIHSVTFTGDGTELAYWNRYVAVAEMGGQGTVTEPRLNLVVQNGIEDLVTAKLPGLQAYQLSLKAPAPPAGSYDVGAALRGKAVFEGAGTCSTCHSGPQFTDANIRLHPASDSMAEPESPSYASRSATKQYRTSPLKGIWQHPPYFHDGSAATLADVVRTYDTRRSLGLTAQQAADLVEYLKSL
;
A
#
# COMPACT_ATOMS: atom_id res chain seq x y z
N MET A 1 -7.82 52.14 -35.69
CA MET A 1 -8.47 53.38 -35.23
C MET A 1 -8.73 53.28 -33.75
N PRO A 2 -8.40 54.31 -32.98
CA PRO A 2 -8.14 54.22 -31.54
C PRO A 2 -9.21 54.85 -30.64
N ALA A 3 -8.99 54.65 -29.35
CA ALA A 3 -9.30 55.49 -28.20
C ALA A 3 -10.72 55.44 -27.60
N ARG A 4 -10.82 55.26 -26.28
CA ARG A 4 -10.73 56.35 -25.30
C ARG A 4 -10.63 55.80 -23.87
N ARG A 5 -9.58 56.29 -23.20
CA ARG A 5 -9.44 56.32 -21.74
C ARG A 5 -10.38 57.40 -21.16
N ARG A 6 -10.92 57.20 -19.96
CA ARG A 6 -11.16 58.31 -19.02
C ARG A 6 -10.83 57.86 -17.60
N ARG A 7 -9.86 58.56 -17.02
CA ARG A 7 -9.60 58.70 -15.59
C ARG A 7 -10.56 59.76 -15.05
N ILE A 8 -10.96 59.62 -13.79
CA ILE A 8 -11.23 60.79 -12.93
C ILE A 8 -10.68 60.43 -11.54
N ALA A 9 -9.80 61.31 -11.11
CA ALA A 9 -9.19 61.35 -9.78
C ALA A 9 -9.87 62.49 -8.93
N ASP A 10 -9.62 62.37 -7.63
CA ASP A 10 -9.57 63.42 -6.61
C ASP A 10 -10.84 64.09 -6.07
N ARG A 11 -10.93 64.02 -4.74
CA ARG A 11 -10.99 65.13 -3.74
C ARG A 11 -11.15 64.49 -2.34
N ALA A 12 -10.28 64.57 -1.52
CA ALA A 12 -9.55 65.35 -0.54
C ALA A 12 -10.44 66.16 0.48
N ALA A 13 -10.06 65.99 1.73
CA ALA A 13 -9.86 66.92 2.84
C ALA A 13 -10.92 67.09 3.94
N ASP A 14 -10.42 66.80 5.13
CA ASP A 14 -10.49 67.53 6.38
C ASP A 14 -11.82 67.81 7.10
N VAL A 15 -11.93 67.31 8.36
CA VAL A 15 -12.14 68.17 9.55
C VAL A 15 -11.59 67.48 10.80
N VAL A 16 -10.58 68.07 11.39
CA VAL A 16 -10.04 67.83 12.75
C VAL A 16 -10.78 68.78 13.73
N ARG A 17 -11.19 68.31 14.90
CA ARG A 17 -11.05 69.04 16.18
C ARG A 17 -11.32 68.16 17.42
N PRO A 18 -10.54 68.36 18.49
CA PRO A 18 -10.52 67.56 19.71
C PRO A 18 -11.35 68.14 20.85
N LEU A 19 -11.67 67.36 21.85
CA LEU A 19 -11.86 67.86 23.24
C LEU A 19 -11.85 66.69 24.28
N ALA A 20 -10.80 66.79 25.09
CA ALA A 20 -10.78 66.80 26.56
C ALA A 20 -11.07 65.51 27.33
N ALA A 21 -10.06 65.21 28.12
CA ALA A 21 -9.92 64.16 29.15
C ALA A 21 -10.92 64.32 30.31
N ALA A 22 -11.33 63.14 30.83
CA ALA A 22 -11.55 62.95 32.26
C ALA A 22 -11.28 61.47 32.58
N GLY A 23 -10.40 61.26 33.56
CA GLY A 23 -9.88 59.98 33.91
C GLY A 23 -10.77 59.17 34.84
N VAL A 24 -10.19 58.05 35.27
CA VAL A 24 -10.39 57.18 36.43
C VAL A 24 -10.80 55.74 36.05
N GLY A 25 -9.97 54.80 36.48
CA GLY A 25 -10.36 53.45 36.79
C GLY A 25 -9.64 52.33 35.98
N ALA A 26 -8.56 51.83 36.55
CA ALA A 26 -7.85 50.63 36.11
C ALA A 26 -8.77 49.40 36.15
N ALA A 27 -8.86 48.72 35.02
CA ALA A 27 -9.15 47.29 34.97
C ALA A 27 -8.34 46.73 33.80
N VAL A 28 -7.20 46.13 34.09
CA VAL A 28 -6.42 45.35 33.13
C VAL A 28 -7.18 44.08 32.88
N ALA A 29 -8.02 44.05 31.86
CA ALA A 29 -8.52 42.81 31.29
C ALA A 29 -7.52 42.34 30.24
N ALA A 30 -6.74 41.32 30.59
CA ALA A 30 -5.90 40.62 29.65
C ALA A 30 -6.77 39.91 28.60
N PHE A 31 -6.88 40.50 27.43
CA PHE A 31 -7.33 39.79 26.23
C PHE A 31 -6.20 38.85 25.83
N VAL A 32 -6.26 37.62 26.29
CA VAL A 32 -5.54 36.48 25.63
C VAL A 32 -6.26 36.30 24.29
N ALA A 33 -5.62 36.72 23.23
CA ALA A 33 -6.00 36.33 21.88
C ALA A 33 -5.89 34.79 21.80
N ALA A 34 -7.02 34.11 21.90
CA ALA A 34 -7.13 32.71 21.55
C ALA A 34 -6.91 32.59 20.04
N CYS A 35 -5.68 32.28 19.64
CA CYS A 35 -5.46 31.64 18.37
C CYS A 35 -6.21 30.31 18.44
N GLY A 36 -7.37 30.22 17.79
CA GLY A 36 -8.14 29.00 17.64
C GLY A 36 -7.39 28.01 16.75
N GLY A 37 -6.47 27.28 17.33
CA GLY A 37 -6.12 25.96 16.85
C GLY A 37 -7.30 25.08 17.20
N SER A 38 -7.99 24.53 16.23
CA SER A 38 -8.91 23.42 16.41
C SER A 38 -8.08 22.23 16.92
N SER A 39 -7.92 22.13 18.25
CA SER A 39 -7.50 20.88 18.87
C SER A 39 -8.70 19.94 18.70
N GLU A 40 -8.66 19.05 17.73
CA GLU A 40 -9.51 17.88 17.74
C GLU A 40 -9.38 17.24 19.14
N ALA A 41 -10.52 17.08 19.81
CA ALA A 41 -10.54 16.38 21.09
C ALA A 41 -9.92 14.99 20.88
N PRO A 42 -9.10 14.48 21.82
CA PRO A 42 -8.55 13.14 21.68
C PRO A 42 -9.72 12.16 21.51
N VAL A 43 -9.69 11.41 20.39
CA VAL A 43 -10.68 10.36 20.10
C VAL A 43 -10.69 9.39 21.28
N ASP A 44 -11.88 9.07 21.79
CA ASP A 44 -12.01 8.10 22.88
C ASP A 44 -11.39 6.75 22.44
N ALA A 45 -10.69 6.10 23.35
CA ALA A 45 -10.04 4.82 23.08
C ALA A 45 -11.01 3.74 22.56
N ALA A 46 -12.27 3.78 22.99
CA ALA A 46 -13.33 2.89 22.50
C ALA A 46 -13.73 3.23 21.07
N GLU A 47 -13.84 4.51 20.74
CA GLU A 47 -14.14 4.99 19.38
C GLU A 47 -12.99 4.64 18.42
N GLN A 48 -11.74 4.83 18.85
CA GLN A 48 -10.58 4.43 18.06
C GLN A 48 -10.54 2.92 17.82
N ALA A 49 -10.85 2.10 18.83
CA ALA A 49 -10.91 0.64 18.68
C ALA A 49 -12.01 0.20 17.72
N ALA A 50 -13.18 0.85 17.77
CA ALA A 50 -14.28 0.58 16.84
C ALA A 50 -13.89 0.94 15.40
N LEU A 51 -13.24 2.09 15.20
CA LEU A 51 -12.77 2.55 13.90
C LEU A 51 -11.72 1.59 13.32
N ILE A 52 -10.80 1.09 14.15
CA ILE A 52 -9.82 0.07 13.73
C ILE A 52 -10.51 -1.25 13.33
N ALA A 53 -11.53 -1.67 14.08
CA ALA A 53 -12.28 -2.89 13.77
C ALA A 53 -13.02 -2.78 12.42
N GLU A 54 -13.72 -1.66 12.19
CA GLU A 54 -14.36 -1.35 10.90
C GLU A 54 -13.34 -1.33 9.76
N GLY A 55 -12.20 -0.70 9.99
CA GLY A 55 -11.11 -0.64 9.01
C GLY A 55 -10.52 -2.01 8.69
N LYS A 56 -10.45 -2.91 9.68
CA LYS A 56 -10.03 -4.29 9.48
C LYS A 56 -10.99 -5.05 8.56
N ASP A 57 -12.29 -4.89 8.78
CA ASP A 57 -13.30 -5.53 7.94
C ASP A 57 -13.25 -4.96 6.52
N THR A 58 -13.12 -3.65 6.37
CA THR A 58 -12.91 -2.98 5.08
C THR A 58 -11.66 -3.53 4.37
N PHE A 59 -10.53 -3.58 5.05
CA PHE A 59 -9.26 -4.07 4.48
C PHE A 59 -9.35 -5.51 3.98
N ARG A 60 -10.03 -6.36 4.76
CA ARG A 60 -10.12 -7.80 4.51
C ARG A 60 -11.18 -8.20 3.50
N PHE A 61 -12.32 -7.49 3.46
CA PHE A 61 -13.52 -7.99 2.80
C PHE A 61 -14.22 -6.99 1.88
N ASP A 62 -13.82 -5.71 1.86
CA ASP A 62 -14.50 -4.72 1.04
C ASP A 62 -13.85 -4.60 -0.35
N THR A 63 -14.70 -4.71 -1.37
CA THR A 63 -14.31 -4.62 -2.79
C THR A 63 -14.52 -3.21 -3.35
N PHE A 64 -15.15 -2.33 -2.60
CA PHE A 64 -15.55 -1.00 -3.07
C PHE A 64 -16.40 -1.03 -4.35
N GLY A 65 -17.08 -2.16 -4.60
CA GLY A 65 -17.91 -2.38 -5.81
C GLY A 65 -17.10 -2.64 -7.07
N ASP A 66 -15.87 -3.14 -6.94
CA ASP A 66 -14.96 -3.48 -8.04
C ASP A 66 -15.39 -4.73 -8.82
N GLU A 67 -16.44 -5.44 -8.38
CA GLU A 67 -17.04 -6.54 -9.13
C GLU A 67 -17.47 -6.11 -10.54
N ARG A 68 -17.77 -4.83 -10.76
CA ARG A 68 -18.04 -4.30 -12.10
C ARG A 68 -16.82 -4.46 -13.02
N PHE A 69 -15.63 -4.31 -12.47
CA PHE A 69 -14.40 -4.50 -13.23
C PHE A 69 -14.04 -5.99 -13.33
N TRP A 70 -13.96 -6.70 -12.21
CA TRP A 70 -13.51 -8.08 -12.17
C TRP A 70 -14.52 -9.07 -12.76
N THR A 71 -15.81 -8.85 -12.54
CA THR A 71 -16.88 -9.71 -13.06
C THR A 71 -17.35 -9.25 -14.44
N ASP A 72 -17.79 -7.96 -14.56
CA ASP A 72 -18.50 -7.54 -15.75
C ASP A 72 -17.54 -7.21 -16.91
N THR A 73 -16.34 -6.67 -16.61
CA THR A 73 -15.34 -6.32 -17.64
C THR A 73 -14.39 -7.48 -17.91
N LEU A 74 -13.69 -7.99 -16.88
CA LEU A 74 -12.66 -9.01 -17.04
C LEU A 74 -13.21 -10.44 -17.12
N LYS A 75 -14.47 -10.68 -16.77
CA LYS A 75 -15.12 -12.01 -16.78
C LYS A 75 -14.41 -13.05 -15.92
N MET A 76 -13.75 -12.63 -14.83
CA MET A 76 -12.94 -13.53 -14.00
C MET A 76 -13.77 -14.59 -13.28
N HIS A 77 -15.06 -14.31 -12.98
CA HIS A 77 -15.96 -15.31 -12.39
C HIS A 77 -16.13 -16.55 -13.29
N GLU A 78 -16.14 -16.41 -14.62
CA GLU A 78 -16.21 -17.52 -15.57
C GLU A 78 -14.95 -18.38 -15.54
N VAL A 79 -13.76 -17.74 -15.47
CA VAL A 79 -12.48 -18.41 -15.40
C VAL A 79 -12.34 -19.19 -14.09
N ILE A 80 -12.67 -18.54 -12.97
CA ILE A 80 -12.57 -19.15 -11.63
C ILE A 80 -13.48 -20.37 -11.55
N ALA A 81 -14.75 -20.24 -11.97
CA ALA A 81 -15.72 -21.32 -11.87
C ALA A 81 -15.37 -22.53 -12.75
N SER A 82 -14.70 -22.32 -13.88
CA SER A 82 -14.42 -23.38 -14.85
C SER A 82 -13.01 -23.98 -14.77
N ALA A 83 -12.01 -23.21 -14.35
CA ALA A 83 -10.61 -23.58 -14.55
C ALA A 83 -9.68 -23.39 -13.33
N VAL A 84 -10.14 -22.73 -12.26
CA VAL A 84 -9.26 -22.46 -11.11
C VAL A 84 -9.62 -23.37 -9.93
N ASP A 85 -8.87 -24.45 -9.79
CA ASP A 85 -8.86 -25.28 -8.59
C ASP A 85 -7.94 -24.69 -7.51
N PRO A 86 -8.03 -25.15 -6.23
CA PRO A 86 -7.19 -24.67 -5.14
C PRO A 86 -5.68 -24.74 -5.39
N LEU A 87 -5.18 -25.79 -6.07
CA LEU A 87 -3.76 -25.94 -6.36
C LEU A 87 -3.30 -24.89 -7.38
N THR A 88 -4.11 -24.67 -8.40
CA THR A 88 -3.89 -23.58 -9.39
C THR A 88 -3.89 -22.21 -8.70
N ALA A 89 -4.87 -21.95 -7.82
CA ALA A 89 -4.95 -20.71 -7.06
C ALA A 89 -3.70 -20.48 -6.19
N LEU A 90 -3.26 -21.49 -5.46
CA LEU A 90 -2.03 -21.43 -4.65
C LEU A 90 -0.77 -21.24 -5.50
N SER A 91 -0.73 -21.81 -6.72
CA SER A 91 0.44 -21.70 -7.62
C SER A 91 0.68 -20.28 -8.12
N VAL A 92 -0.36 -19.46 -8.22
CA VAL A 92 -0.27 -18.02 -8.55
C VAL A 92 -0.21 -17.13 -7.31
N GLY A 93 0.02 -17.74 -6.13
CA GLY A 93 0.29 -17.05 -4.88
C GLY A 93 -0.94 -16.60 -4.10
N LEU A 94 -2.15 -17.03 -4.47
CA LEU A 94 -3.32 -16.85 -3.61
C LEU A 94 -3.11 -17.60 -2.29
N LYS A 95 -3.74 -17.11 -1.21
CA LYS A 95 -3.58 -17.65 0.15
C LYS A 95 -4.95 -18.06 0.70
N VAL A 96 -4.92 -19.02 1.65
CA VAL A 96 -6.11 -19.46 2.35
C VAL A 96 -5.95 -19.19 3.84
N ASP A 97 -6.90 -18.46 4.42
CA ASP A 97 -7.00 -18.19 5.84
C ASP A 97 -7.55 -19.43 6.56
N SER A 98 -6.69 -20.12 7.30
CA SER A 98 -7.08 -21.33 8.04
C SER A 98 -8.09 -21.05 9.15
N GLU A 99 -8.16 -19.81 9.68
CA GLU A 99 -9.11 -19.42 10.72
C GLU A 99 -10.54 -19.23 10.18
N ALA A 100 -10.69 -19.07 8.85
CA ALA A 100 -11.99 -19.02 8.18
C ALA A 100 -12.55 -20.42 7.86
N LEU A 101 -11.76 -21.47 8.03
CA LEU A 101 -12.18 -22.83 7.71
C LEU A 101 -12.89 -23.48 8.91
N PRO A 102 -14.09 -24.07 8.73
CA PRO A 102 -14.72 -24.92 9.74
C PRO A 102 -13.80 -26.10 10.14
N ALA A 103 -13.77 -26.47 11.41
CA ALA A 103 -12.93 -27.54 11.91
C ALA A 103 -13.12 -28.87 11.14
N SER A 104 -14.36 -29.20 10.76
CA SER A 104 -14.66 -30.38 9.96
C SER A 104 -14.04 -30.36 8.56
N LEU A 105 -13.92 -29.18 7.96
CA LEU A 105 -13.26 -29.02 6.66
C LEU A 105 -11.73 -29.14 6.81
N VAL A 106 -11.16 -28.59 7.87
CA VAL A 106 -9.74 -28.76 8.21
C VAL A 106 -9.40 -30.25 8.36
N GLU A 107 -10.18 -30.99 9.14
CA GLU A 107 -10.03 -32.45 9.31
C GLU A 107 -10.14 -33.20 7.99
N ALA A 108 -11.12 -32.85 7.15
CA ALA A 108 -11.33 -33.50 5.85
C ALA A 108 -10.16 -33.23 4.88
N ILE A 109 -9.60 -32.01 4.87
CA ILE A 109 -8.40 -31.68 4.06
C ILE A 109 -7.20 -32.50 4.55
N GLN A 110 -6.97 -32.56 5.87
CA GLN A 110 -5.87 -33.34 6.46
C GLN A 110 -5.99 -34.84 6.17
N ALA A 111 -7.21 -35.37 6.14
CA ALA A 111 -7.49 -36.76 5.80
C ALA A 111 -7.41 -37.03 4.27
N GLY A 112 -7.17 -36.03 3.44
CA GLY A 112 -7.19 -36.14 1.97
C GLY A 112 -8.58 -36.44 1.39
N ALA A 113 -9.64 -36.17 2.15
CA ALA A 113 -11.03 -36.37 1.73
C ALA A 113 -11.60 -35.25 0.86
N VAL A 114 -10.89 -34.12 0.75
CA VAL A 114 -11.26 -32.98 -0.11
C VAL A 114 -10.45 -33.01 -1.40
N ASP A 115 -11.14 -33.01 -2.53
CA ASP A 115 -10.46 -32.95 -3.83
C ASP A 115 -10.04 -31.49 -4.15
N LEU A 116 -8.75 -31.21 -3.96
CA LEU A 116 -8.14 -29.89 -4.22
C LEU A 116 -7.88 -29.63 -5.71
N THR A 117 -8.22 -30.56 -6.61
CA THR A 117 -8.06 -30.41 -8.07
C THR A 117 -9.37 -30.00 -8.76
N LYS A 118 -10.38 -29.60 -7.99
CA LYS A 118 -11.68 -29.23 -8.52
C LYS A 118 -11.98 -27.76 -8.31
N PRO A 119 -12.43 -27.03 -9.35
CA PRO A 119 -12.93 -25.65 -9.21
C PRO A 119 -14.07 -25.52 -8.19
N ALA A 120 -14.92 -26.53 -8.04
CA ALA A 120 -15.98 -26.55 -7.03
C ALA A 120 -15.45 -26.38 -5.61
N THR A 121 -14.24 -26.88 -5.30
CA THR A 121 -13.60 -26.68 -4.01
C THR A 121 -13.16 -25.22 -3.82
N THR A 122 -12.71 -24.55 -4.89
CA THR A 122 -12.44 -23.09 -4.87
C THR A 122 -13.72 -22.31 -4.58
N LEU A 123 -14.84 -22.67 -5.18
CA LEU A 123 -16.14 -22.00 -4.91
C LEU A 123 -16.56 -22.19 -3.44
N ALA A 124 -16.33 -23.36 -2.87
CA ALA A 124 -16.61 -23.62 -1.45
C ALA A 124 -15.72 -22.72 -0.54
N LEU A 125 -14.43 -22.56 -0.86
CA LEU A 125 -13.53 -21.68 -0.11
C LEU A 125 -13.91 -20.20 -0.24
N LEU A 126 -14.34 -19.75 -1.44
CA LEU A 126 -14.86 -18.40 -1.64
C LEU A 126 -16.14 -18.13 -0.85
N ARG A 127 -17.05 -19.09 -0.75
CA ARG A 127 -18.28 -18.99 0.05
C ARG A 127 -17.97 -18.80 1.54
N LEU A 128 -16.85 -19.31 2.03
CA LEU A 128 -16.38 -19.19 3.42
C LEU A 128 -15.56 -17.92 3.66
N ASP A 129 -15.35 -17.08 2.64
CA ASP A 129 -14.42 -15.95 2.69
C ASP A 129 -12.98 -16.37 3.10
N ALA A 130 -12.62 -17.61 2.82
CA ALA A 130 -11.33 -18.20 3.21
C ALA A 130 -10.19 -17.84 2.23
N VAL A 131 -10.49 -17.43 1.00
CA VAL A 131 -9.47 -17.01 0.04
C VAL A 131 -9.07 -15.57 0.34
N VAL A 132 -7.85 -15.38 0.80
CA VAL A 132 -7.35 -14.07 1.23
C VAL A 132 -7.39 -13.05 0.08
N GLY A 133 -8.15 -11.98 0.29
CA GLY A 133 -8.20 -10.86 -0.66
C GLY A 133 -9.07 -11.08 -1.90
N VAL A 134 -9.80 -12.19 -1.99
CA VAL A 134 -10.77 -12.44 -3.06
C VAL A 134 -12.16 -12.63 -2.46
N LYS A 135 -13.10 -11.81 -2.89
CA LYS A 135 -14.50 -11.86 -2.46
C LYS A 135 -15.35 -12.44 -3.57
N GLY A 136 -15.98 -13.59 -3.32
CA GLY A 136 -16.87 -14.26 -4.28
C GLY A 136 -18.30 -14.32 -3.79
N THR A 137 -19.28 -13.99 -4.64
CA THR A 137 -20.68 -14.29 -4.41
C THR A 137 -21.02 -15.61 -5.07
N VAL A 138 -21.20 -16.65 -4.27
CA VAL A 138 -21.54 -17.99 -4.74
C VAL A 138 -22.99 -18.29 -4.41
N GLU A 139 -23.82 -18.45 -5.42
CA GLU A 139 -25.25 -18.74 -5.32
C GLU A 139 -25.53 -20.16 -5.79
N THR A 140 -26.55 -20.80 -5.25
CA THR A 140 -27.01 -22.11 -5.75
C THR A 140 -28.12 -21.88 -6.77
N VAL A 141 -27.77 -22.05 -8.06
CA VAL A 141 -28.68 -21.87 -9.18
C VAL A 141 -29.06 -23.26 -9.74
N ASN A 142 -30.32 -23.62 -9.69
CA ASN A 142 -30.82 -24.94 -10.14
C ASN A 142 -30.06 -26.12 -9.50
N GLY A 143 -29.67 -25.99 -8.21
CA GLY A 143 -28.95 -27.02 -7.49
C GLY A 143 -27.45 -27.08 -7.76
N VAL A 144 -26.90 -26.14 -8.52
CA VAL A 144 -25.48 -26.03 -8.84
C VAL A 144 -24.91 -24.74 -8.24
N ASP A 145 -23.80 -24.86 -7.52
CA ASP A 145 -23.07 -23.69 -7.01
C ASP A 145 -22.43 -22.91 -8.16
N THR A 146 -22.79 -21.64 -8.24
CA THR A 146 -22.41 -20.75 -9.32
C THR A 146 -21.77 -19.48 -8.74
N LEU A 147 -20.58 -19.15 -9.18
CA LEU A 147 -19.93 -17.88 -8.86
C LEU A 147 -20.56 -16.79 -9.73
N THR A 148 -21.40 -15.96 -9.14
CA THR A 148 -22.13 -14.90 -9.87
C THR A 148 -21.35 -13.60 -9.90
N ARG A 149 -20.55 -13.32 -8.87
CA ARG A 149 -19.72 -12.12 -8.79
C ARG A 149 -18.40 -12.42 -8.10
N VAL A 150 -17.36 -11.69 -8.49
CA VAL A 150 -16.05 -11.70 -7.86
C VAL A 150 -15.45 -10.31 -7.87
N GLY A 151 -14.82 -9.95 -6.77
CA GLY A 151 -14.03 -8.75 -6.58
C GLY A 151 -12.79 -9.04 -5.75
N ILE A 152 -11.94 -8.04 -5.58
CA ILE A 152 -10.72 -8.14 -4.78
C ILE A 152 -10.75 -7.14 -3.62
N THR A 153 -9.89 -7.37 -2.63
CA THR A 153 -9.77 -6.49 -1.46
C THR A 153 -8.31 -6.10 -1.24
N CYS A 154 -8.05 -5.12 -0.37
CA CYS A 154 -6.67 -4.70 -0.01
C CYS A 154 -5.81 -5.87 0.45
N ALA A 155 -6.42 -6.88 1.09
CA ALA A 155 -5.75 -8.06 1.59
C ALA A 155 -5.13 -8.94 0.50
N LEU A 156 -5.56 -8.84 -0.76
CA LEU A 156 -4.99 -9.63 -1.86
C LEU A 156 -3.48 -9.41 -1.99
N CYS A 157 -3.06 -8.15 -2.03
CA CYS A 157 -1.66 -7.74 -2.16
C CYS A 157 -0.95 -7.57 -0.81
N HIS A 158 -1.70 -7.16 0.23
CA HIS A 158 -1.14 -6.74 1.51
C HIS A 158 -1.49 -7.67 2.68
N SER A 159 -1.77 -8.95 2.39
CA SER A 159 -1.83 -10.01 3.40
C SER A 159 -1.20 -11.27 2.86
N THR A 160 -0.55 -12.02 3.75
CA THR A 160 -0.11 -13.39 3.51
C THR A 160 -0.62 -14.28 4.63
N VAL A 161 -0.10 -15.49 4.76
CA VAL A 161 -0.37 -16.41 5.86
C VAL A 161 0.93 -16.95 6.44
N ASP A 162 0.86 -17.50 7.66
CA ASP A 162 2.02 -18.02 8.39
C ASP A 162 2.42 -19.45 7.99
N ASP A 163 1.77 -20.03 6.99
CA ASP A 163 1.99 -21.39 6.50
C ASP A 163 1.83 -22.49 7.59
N SER A 164 1.18 -22.15 8.71
CA SER A 164 1.06 -23.06 9.86
C SER A 164 0.27 -24.32 9.57
N PHE A 165 -0.55 -24.34 8.53
CA PHE A 165 -1.29 -25.52 8.09
C PHE A 165 -0.59 -26.24 6.93
N ALA A 166 -0.28 -25.48 5.87
CA ALA A 166 0.46 -25.94 4.70
C ALA A 166 0.97 -24.69 3.95
N ARG A 167 1.87 -24.84 2.98
CA ARG A 167 2.34 -23.73 2.17
C ARG A 167 1.16 -22.99 1.52
N GLY A 168 1.04 -21.69 1.79
CA GLY A 168 -0.04 -20.84 1.32
C GLY A 168 -1.35 -20.98 2.12
N ILE A 169 -1.37 -21.79 3.18
CA ILE A 169 -2.52 -22.00 4.04
C ILE A 169 -2.09 -21.84 5.51
N GLY A 170 -2.69 -20.91 6.22
CA GLY A 170 -2.34 -20.62 7.61
C GLY A 170 -3.12 -19.44 8.17
N LYS A 171 -2.68 -18.93 9.30
CA LYS A 171 -3.26 -17.73 9.91
C LYS A 171 -2.85 -16.48 9.13
N ARG A 172 -3.81 -15.60 8.94
CA ARG A 172 -3.62 -14.37 8.16
C ARG A 172 -2.67 -13.40 8.84
N LEU A 173 -1.75 -12.85 8.06
CA LEU A 173 -0.78 -11.83 8.44
C LEU A 173 -1.06 -10.55 7.63
N ASP A 174 -1.92 -9.69 8.17
CA ASP A 174 -2.28 -8.43 7.51
C ASP A 174 -1.13 -7.42 7.54
N GLY A 175 -1.01 -6.64 6.48
CA GLY A 175 0.07 -5.68 6.27
C GLY A 175 1.33 -6.30 5.65
N TRP A 176 1.47 -7.61 5.65
CA TRP A 176 2.58 -8.30 5.02
C TRP A 176 2.39 -8.35 3.50
N PRO A 177 3.38 -7.96 2.70
CA PRO A 177 3.26 -8.02 1.24
C PRO A 177 3.20 -9.47 0.76
N ASN A 178 2.20 -9.80 -0.07
CA ASN A 178 2.12 -11.12 -0.68
C ASN A 178 3.09 -11.21 -1.87
N ARG A 179 4.32 -11.62 -1.60
CA ARG A 179 5.39 -11.72 -2.60
C ARG A 179 5.27 -12.94 -3.51
N ASP A 180 4.42 -13.91 -3.16
CA ASP A 180 4.11 -15.06 -4.03
C ASP A 180 3.02 -14.73 -5.04
N LEU A 181 2.19 -13.72 -4.78
CA LEU A 181 1.09 -13.34 -5.65
C LEU A 181 1.60 -12.90 -7.01
N ASP A 182 1.06 -13.46 -8.07
CA ASP A 182 1.28 -13.01 -9.45
C ASP A 182 0.01 -12.34 -10.00
N PRO A 183 -0.22 -11.05 -9.71
CA PRO A 183 -1.41 -10.35 -10.18
C PRO A 183 -1.50 -10.31 -11.68
N GLY A 184 -0.35 -10.19 -12.35
CA GLY A 184 -0.27 -10.14 -13.81
C GLY A 184 -0.71 -11.46 -14.45
N ALA A 185 -0.22 -12.59 -13.95
CA ALA A 185 -0.65 -13.90 -14.43
C ALA A 185 -2.16 -14.13 -14.20
N ILE A 186 -2.69 -13.68 -13.05
CA ILE A 186 -4.12 -13.77 -12.75
C ILE A 186 -4.94 -12.95 -13.74
N ILE A 187 -4.59 -11.68 -13.97
CA ILE A 187 -5.32 -10.80 -14.91
C ILE A 187 -5.23 -11.34 -16.35
N ALA A 188 -4.07 -11.89 -16.73
CA ALA A 188 -3.87 -12.46 -18.07
C ALA A 188 -4.77 -13.67 -18.39
N LEU A 189 -5.40 -14.30 -17.37
CA LEU A 189 -6.40 -15.35 -17.59
C LEU A 189 -7.72 -14.80 -18.15
N SER A 190 -7.96 -13.50 -18.07
CA SER A 190 -9.20 -12.89 -18.52
C SER A 190 -9.49 -13.19 -20.00
N PRO A 191 -10.68 -13.72 -20.34
CA PRO A 191 -11.08 -13.90 -21.73
C PRO A 191 -11.37 -12.58 -22.47
N ALA A 192 -11.51 -11.48 -21.73
CA ALA A 192 -11.79 -10.15 -22.29
C ALA A 192 -10.51 -9.43 -22.81
N LEU A 193 -9.32 -9.92 -22.47
CA LEU A 193 -8.06 -9.35 -22.93
C LEU A 193 -7.64 -9.96 -24.28
N ASP A 194 -7.09 -9.11 -25.15
CA ASP A 194 -6.38 -9.53 -26.34
C ASP A 194 -4.99 -10.12 -26.02
N ALA A 195 -4.29 -10.59 -27.04
CA ALA A 195 -2.99 -11.24 -26.88
C ALA A 195 -1.93 -10.28 -26.30
N ASP A 196 -1.92 -9.02 -26.72
CA ASP A 196 -0.94 -8.02 -26.29
C ASP A 196 -1.19 -7.61 -24.83
N GLY A 197 -2.45 -7.44 -24.43
CA GLY A 197 -2.85 -7.20 -23.06
C GLY A 197 -2.44 -8.36 -22.15
N LYS A 198 -2.73 -9.60 -22.55
CA LYS A 198 -2.31 -10.79 -21.80
C LYS A 198 -0.80 -10.88 -21.65
N ALA A 199 -0.03 -10.64 -22.72
CA ALA A 199 1.42 -10.65 -22.67
C ALA A 199 1.98 -9.56 -21.77
N SER A 200 1.39 -8.35 -21.79
CA SER A 200 1.79 -7.24 -20.93
C SER A 200 1.62 -7.59 -19.44
N TYR A 201 0.43 -8.04 -19.04
CA TYR A 201 0.18 -8.43 -17.65
C TYR A 201 1.04 -9.63 -17.21
N ALA A 202 1.13 -10.68 -18.01
CA ALA A 202 1.94 -11.87 -17.71
C ALA A 202 3.43 -11.58 -17.52
N SER A 203 3.93 -10.45 -18.02
CA SER A 203 5.33 -10.03 -17.87
C SER A 203 5.69 -9.47 -16.48
N TRP A 204 4.69 -9.22 -15.60
CA TRP A 204 4.95 -8.61 -14.30
C TRP A 204 5.69 -9.54 -13.35
N GLY A 205 5.28 -10.81 -13.31
CA GLY A 205 5.84 -11.83 -12.43
C GLY A 205 5.40 -11.71 -10.96
N PRO A 206 5.73 -12.72 -10.16
CA PRO A 206 5.27 -12.82 -8.78
C PRO A 206 5.79 -11.68 -7.90
N GLY A 207 4.95 -11.25 -6.97
CA GLY A 207 5.23 -10.19 -6.01
C GLY A 207 5.29 -8.79 -6.60
N LYS A 208 4.87 -8.61 -7.84
CA LYS A 208 4.95 -7.33 -8.56
C LYS A 208 3.63 -6.93 -9.18
N PHE A 209 3.43 -5.63 -9.28
CA PHE A 209 2.29 -5.06 -9.96
C PHE A 209 2.63 -3.63 -10.45
N ASP A 210 1.93 -3.14 -11.47
CA ASP A 210 2.14 -1.78 -11.97
C ASP A 210 0.95 -0.89 -11.60
N PRO A 211 1.10 0.02 -10.62
CA PRO A 211 -0.01 0.85 -10.14
C PRO A 211 -0.47 1.92 -11.14
N ARG A 212 0.15 2.00 -12.30
CA ARG A 212 -0.17 3.00 -13.33
C ARG A 212 -0.48 2.42 -14.69
N HIS A 213 -0.32 1.12 -14.87
CA HIS A 213 -0.49 0.46 -16.18
C HIS A 213 -1.87 0.75 -16.80
N ASN A 214 -2.94 0.63 -16.01
CA ASN A 214 -4.30 0.88 -16.48
C ASN A 214 -4.57 2.36 -16.84
N ILE A 215 -3.65 3.27 -16.51
CA ILE A 215 -3.81 4.70 -16.70
C ILE A 215 -2.96 5.19 -17.86
N ASP A 216 -1.68 4.84 -17.93
CA ASP A 216 -0.72 5.37 -18.91
C ASP A 216 -0.27 4.32 -19.96
N GLY A 217 -0.71 3.08 -19.85
CA GLY A 217 -0.39 2.00 -20.78
C GLY A 217 1.08 1.59 -20.82
N LYS A 218 1.89 2.06 -19.86
CA LYS A 218 3.31 1.71 -19.77
C LYS A 218 3.50 0.56 -18.79
N ASN A 219 4.37 -0.36 -19.15
CA ASN A 219 4.64 -1.55 -18.36
C ASN A 219 5.95 -1.40 -17.57
N LYS A 220 5.85 -1.05 -16.30
CA LYS A 220 6.96 -0.89 -15.35
C LYS A 220 6.51 -1.34 -13.95
N PRO A 221 6.38 -2.66 -13.75
CA PRO A 221 5.90 -3.20 -12.48
C PRO A 221 6.92 -2.97 -11.37
N VAL A 222 6.40 -2.78 -10.17
CA VAL A 222 7.16 -2.64 -8.93
C VAL A 222 6.76 -3.73 -7.94
N VAL A 223 7.63 -4.03 -6.99
CA VAL A 223 7.33 -5.01 -5.95
C VAL A 223 6.20 -4.49 -5.05
N ILE A 224 5.31 -5.37 -4.64
CA ILE A 224 4.24 -5.07 -3.67
C ILE A 224 4.90 -4.65 -2.35
N PRO A 225 4.72 -3.40 -1.86
CA PRO A 225 5.34 -2.96 -0.61
C PRO A 225 4.60 -3.49 0.62
N PRO A 226 5.25 -3.53 1.80
CA PRO A 226 4.54 -3.77 3.05
C PRO A 226 3.56 -2.63 3.35
N ALA A 227 2.42 -2.98 3.97
CA ALA A 227 1.40 -2.04 4.46
C ALA A 227 1.34 -2.04 6.01
N TYR A 228 2.42 -2.39 6.68
CA TYR A 228 2.63 -2.26 8.12
C TYR A 228 3.69 -1.19 8.45
N GLY A 229 3.74 -0.76 9.70
CA GLY A 229 4.74 0.20 10.19
C GLY A 229 4.62 1.57 9.55
N LEU A 230 3.42 1.95 9.10
CA LEU A 230 3.13 3.22 8.43
C LEU A 230 2.80 4.36 9.40
N ASP A 231 2.63 4.06 10.69
CA ASP A 231 2.35 5.06 11.71
C ASP A 231 3.46 6.12 11.76
N GLY A 232 3.05 7.39 11.66
CA GLY A 232 3.96 8.54 11.60
C GLY A 232 4.64 8.76 10.23
N ILE A 233 4.24 8.04 9.18
CA ILE A 233 4.74 8.25 7.81
C ILE A 233 3.67 8.92 6.96
N HIS A 234 3.97 10.11 6.43
CA HIS A 234 3.03 10.89 5.62
C HIS A 234 3.19 10.64 4.12
N SER A 235 4.41 10.46 3.63
CA SER A 235 4.65 10.14 2.21
C SER A 235 4.70 8.63 2.02
N VAL A 236 3.64 8.06 1.44
CA VAL A 236 3.56 6.61 1.15
C VAL A 236 3.89 6.31 -0.31
N THR A 237 4.03 5.03 -0.68
CA THR A 237 4.55 4.51 -1.95
C THR A 237 6.06 4.68 -2.13
N PHE A 238 6.66 4.00 -3.12
CA PHE A 238 8.09 4.15 -3.42
C PHE A 238 8.45 5.57 -3.89
N THR A 239 7.52 6.26 -4.50
CA THR A 239 7.70 7.61 -5.05
C THR A 239 7.15 8.73 -4.16
N GLY A 240 6.59 8.39 -2.99
CA GLY A 240 5.99 9.37 -2.09
C GLY A 240 4.78 10.09 -2.69
N ASP A 241 4.11 9.50 -3.67
CA ASP A 241 2.94 10.10 -4.33
C ASP A 241 1.76 10.25 -3.38
N GLY A 242 1.57 9.28 -2.50
CA GLY A 242 0.57 9.34 -1.46
C GLY A 242 1.02 10.33 -0.38
N THR A 243 0.49 11.54 -0.40
CA THR A 243 0.76 12.58 0.60
C THR A 243 0.21 12.21 1.98
N GLU A 244 -0.77 11.30 2.00
CA GLU A 244 -1.31 10.64 3.18
C GLU A 244 -1.87 9.26 2.77
N LEU A 245 -2.04 8.41 3.76
CA LEU A 245 -2.48 7.03 3.50
C LEU A 245 -3.91 6.95 2.96
N ALA A 246 -4.84 7.78 3.48
CA ALA A 246 -6.23 7.80 3.00
C ALA A 246 -6.33 8.21 1.51
N TYR A 247 -5.55 9.21 1.08
CA TYR A 247 -5.49 9.59 -0.32
C TYR A 247 -5.00 8.42 -1.20
N TRP A 248 -3.93 7.73 -0.77
CA TRP A 248 -3.41 6.59 -1.52
C TRP A 248 -4.39 5.42 -1.55
N ASN A 249 -5.04 5.11 -0.42
CA ASN A 249 -6.10 4.10 -0.37
C ASN A 249 -7.22 4.39 -1.36
N ARG A 250 -7.63 5.66 -1.47
CA ARG A 250 -8.63 6.07 -2.47
C ARG A 250 -8.13 5.84 -3.90
N TYR A 251 -6.87 6.19 -4.17
CA TYR A 251 -6.26 5.96 -5.47
C TYR A 251 -6.28 4.46 -5.82
N VAL A 252 -5.82 3.60 -4.91
CA VAL A 252 -5.80 2.15 -5.11
C VAL A 252 -7.21 1.59 -5.31
N ALA A 253 -8.16 1.94 -4.44
CA ALA A 253 -9.52 1.43 -4.52
C ALA A 253 -10.18 1.78 -5.87
N VAL A 254 -10.01 3.00 -6.35
CA VAL A 254 -10.67 3.47 -7.60
C VAL A 254 -9.85 3.11 -8.84
N ALA A 255 -8.55 3.44 -8.86
CA ALA A 255 -7.75 3.34 -10.10
C ALA A 255 -7.17 1.95 -10.35
N GLU A 256 -6.84 1.21 -9.29
CA GLU A 256 -6.17 -0.09 -9.42
C GLU A 256 -7.13 -1.27 -9.24
N MET A 257 -8.01 -1.22 -8.24
CA MET A 257 -8.99 -2.28 -8.01
C MET A 257 -10.20 -2.18 -8.96
N GLY A 258 -10.53 -0.97 -9.42
CA GLY A 258 -11.72 -0.72 -10.25
C GLY A 258 -12.98 -0.41 -9.43
N GLY A 259 -12.84 -0.09 -8.15
CA GLY A 259 -13.91 0.27 -7.23
C GLY A 259 -14.64 1.55 -7.62
N GLN A 260 -15.86 1.70 -7.15
CA GLN A 260 -16.75 2.81 -7.50
C GLN A 260 -16.41 4.08 -6.74
N GLY A 261 -16.13 5.15 -7.45
CA GLY A 261 -15.75 6.45 -6.91
C GLY A 261 -14.98 7.27 -7.91
N THR A 262 -14.44 8.39 -7.44
CA THR A 262 -13.60 9.28 -8.25
C THR A 262 -12.28 9.54 -7.54
N VAL A 263 -11.17 9.43 -8.25
CA VAL A 263 -9.87 9.91 -7.79
C VAL A 263 -9.32 10.93 -8.78
N THR A 264 -8.73 11.99 -8.23
CA THR A 264 -8.10 13.05 -9.01
C THR A 264 -6.66 13.22 -8.56
N GLU A 265 -5.72 13.21 -9.51
CA GLU A 265 -4.32 13.55 -9.28
C GLU A 265 -3.92 14.72 -10.22
N PRO A 266 -4.05 15.96 -9.74
CA PRO A 266 -3.80 17.14 -10.58
C PRO A 266 -2.38 17.24 -11.11
N ARG A 267 -1.39 16.75 -10.36
CA ARG A 267 0.03 16.73 -10.77
C ARG A 267 0.28 15.85 -12.01
N LEU A 268 -0.61 14.89 -12.28
CA LEU A 268 -0.59 14.03 -13.46
C LEU A 268 -1.66 14.39 -14.48
N ASN A 269 -2.45 15.43 -14.22
CA ASN A 269 -3.66 15.77 -14.99
C ASN A 269 -4.59 14.55 -15.13
N LEU A 270 -4.76 13.82 -14.06
CA LEU A 270 -5.49 12.54 -14.04
C LEU A 270 -6.80 12.67 -13.28
N VAL A 271 -7.86 12.17 -13.91
CA VAL A 271 -9.15 11.91 -13.27
C VAL A 271 -9.57 10.49 -13.65
N VAL A 272 -9.79 9.64 -12.66
CA VAL A 272 -10.39 8.32 -12.84
C VAL A 272 -11.73 8.32 -12.13
N GLN A 273 -12.79 7.99 -12.85
CA GLN A 273 -14.14 7.87 -12.31
C GLN A 273 -14.75 6.54 -12.71
N ASN A 274 -15.12 5.74 -11.73
CA ASN A 274 -15.78 4.46 -11.90
C ASN A 274 -17.19 4.52 -11.27
N GLY A 275 -18.21 4.22 -12.04
CA GLY A 275 -19.61 4.29 -11.57
C GLY A 275 -20.08 5.72 -11.27
N ILE A 276 -21.21 5.81 -10.59
CA ILE A 276 -21.87 7.07 -10.18
C ILE A 276 -21.90 7.25 -8.66
N GLU A 277 -21.74 6.17 -7.92
CA GLU A 277 -21.71 6.15 -6.45
C GLU A 277 -20.27 6.23 -5.95
N ASP A 278 -20.09 6.81 -4.77
CA ASP A 278 -18.82 6.77 -4.06
C ASP A 278 -18.90 5.74 -2.93
N LEU A 279 -18.37 4.56 -3.19
CA LEU A 279 -18.30 3.47 -2.21
C LEU A 279 -17.00 3.46 -1.40
N VAL A 280 -16.13 4.46 -1.60
CA VAL A 280 -14.79 4.54 -1.02
C VAL A 280 -14.70 5.51 0.14
N THR A 281 -15.15 6.77 -0.06
CA THR A 281 -14.82 7.89 0.86
C THR A 281 -15.23 7.61 2.31
N ALA A 282 -16.43 7.07 2.53
CA ALA A 282 -16.92 6.82 3.89
C ALA A 282 -16.09 5.78 4.67
N LYS A 283 -15.36 4.92 3.98
CA LYS A 283 -14.57 3.83 4.57
C LYS A 283 -13.12 4.20 4.83
N LEU A 284 -12.63 5.30 4.26
CA LEU A 284 -11.23 5.71 4.36
C LEU A 284 -10.74 5.95 5.80
N PRO A 285 -11.52 6.59 6.69
CA PRO A 285 -11.08 6.81 8.07
C PRO A 285 -10.80 5.50 8.82
N GLY A 286 -11.70 4.53 8.75
CA GLY A 286 -11.53 3.21 9.36
C GLY A 286 -10.36 2.44 8.74
N LEU A 287 -10.28 2.40 7.41
CA LEU A 287 -9.21 1.75 6.68
C LEU A 287 -7.84 2.32 7.05
N GLN A 288 -7.71 3.65 7.13
CA GLN A 288 -6.48 4.31 7.56
C GLN A 288 -6.15 3.97 9.01
N ALA A 289 -7.10 4.04 9.93
CA ALA A 289 -6.90 3.72 11.34
C ALA A 289 -6.38 2.27 11.50
N TYR A 290 -6.96 1.33 10.77
CA TYR A 290 -6.52 -0.06 10.78
C TYR A 290 -5.08 -0.21 10.27
N GLN A 291 -4.76 0.33 9.10
CA GLN A 291 -3.41 0.21 8.52
C GLN A 291 -2.34 0.86 9.39
N LEU A 292 -2.62 2.02 10.01
CA LEU A 292 -1.69 2.66 10.95
C LEU A 292 -1.52 1.85 12.24
N SER A 293 -2.49 1.01 12.61
CA SER A 293 -2.38 0.11 13.77
C SER A 293 -1.47 -1.09 13.52
N LEU A 294 -1.22 -1.45 12.25
CA LEU A 294 -0.39 -2.60 11.88
C LEU A 294 1.08 -2.33 12.16
N LYS A 295 1.67 -3.08 13.06
CA LYS A 295 3.08 -2.94 13.43
C LYS A 295 3.98 -3.80 12.54
N ALA A 296 5.17 -3.29 12.26
CA ALA A 296 6.19 -4.08 11.59
C ALA A 296 6.55 -5.32 12.44
N PRO A 297 6.66 -6.51 11.83
CA PRO A 297 6.96 -7.72 12.57
C PRO A 297 8.41 -7.70 13.10
N ALA A 298 8.58 -8.14 14.33
CA ALA A 298 9.91 -8.39 14.88
C ALA A 298 10.56 -9.59 14.20
N PRO A 299 11.89 -9.59 13.99
CA PRO A 299 12.59 -10.73 13.43
C PRO A 299 12.46 -11.96 14.35
N PRO A 300 12.37 -13.18 13.79
CA PRO A 300 12.31 -14.40 14.60
C PRO A 300 13.53 -14.54 15.52
N ALA A 301 13.34 -15.10 16.68
CA ALA A 301 14.43 -15.35 17.61
C ALA A 301 15.52 -16.23 16.96
N GLY A 302 16.77 -15.80 17.02
CA GLY A 302 17.91 -16.51 16.43
C GLY A 302 18.05 -16.38 14.91
N SER A 303 17.28 -15.52 14.24
CA SER A 303 17.37 -15.30 12.78
C SER A 303 18.56 -14.42 12.38
N TYR A 304 19.26 -13.81 13.31
CA TYR A 304 20.44 -13.00 13.08
C TYR A 304 21.45 -13.12 14.25
N ASP A 305 22.72 -12.81 13.98
CA ASP A 305 23.77 -12.73 15.00
C ASP A 305 23.73 -11.37 15.70
N VAL A 306 23.45 -11.39 17.02
CA VAL A 306 23.31 -10.16 17.83
C VAL A 306 24.62 -9.37 17.92
N GLY A 307 25.76 -10.06 18.03
CA GLY A 307 27.08 -9.41 18.11
C GLY A 307 27.46 -8.75 16.79
N ALA A 308 27.22 -9.43 15.67
CA ALA A 308 27.40 -8.88 14.33
C ALA A 308 26.44 -7.71 14.08
N ALA A 309 25.17 -7.82 14.48
CA ALA A 309 24.19 -6.75 14.33
C ALA A 309 24.59 -5.47 15.08
N LEU A 310 25.17 -5.59 16.29
CA LEU A 310 25.70 -4.43 17.03
C LEU A 310 26.86 -3.74 16.30
N ARG A 311 27.78 -4.52 15.69
CA ARG A 311 28.86 -3.95 14.86
C ARG A 311 28.29 -3.35 13.58
N GLY A 312 27.30 -4.03 12.97
CA GLY A 312 26.59 -3.56 11.79
C GLY A 312 25.87 -2.24 12.00
N LYS A 313 25.29 -2.00 13.18
CA LYS A 313 24.73 -0.71 13.55
C LYS A 313 25.79 0.40 13.47
N ALA A 314 26.99 0.17 13.98
CA ALA A 314 28.08 1.14 13.88
C ALA A 314 28.49 1.40 12.41
N VAL A 315 28.44 0.38 11.54
CA VAL A 315 28.66 0.55 10.09
C VAL A 315 27.52 1.38 9.48
N PHE A 316 26.28 1.11 9.82
CA PHE A 316 25.10 1.82 9.33
C PHE A 316 25.13 3.32 9.65
N GLU A 317 25.56 3.67 10.87
CA GLU A 317 25.66 5.04 11.35
C GLU A 317 26.96 5.73 10.92
N GLY A 318 28.02 4.97 10.61
CA GLY A 318 29.36 5.44 10.26
C GLY A 318 29.72 5.23 8.80
N ALA A 319 30.58 4.25 8.51
CA ALA A 319 31.17 4.02 7.20
C ALA A 319 30.11 3.77 6.08
N GLY A 320 28.97 3.18 6.42
CA GLY A 320 27.87 2.94 5.50
C GLY A 320 27.03 4.18 5.17
N THR A 321 27.12 5.24 5.99
CA THR A 321 26.35 6.50 5.85
C THR A 321 24.83 6.34 5.70
N CYS A 322 24.27 5.16 6.03
CA CYS A 322 22.87 4.80 5.77
C CYS A 322 21.92 5.66 6.60
N SER A 323 22.30 6.02 7.83
CA SER A 323 21.52 6.85 8.75
C SER A 323 21.28 8.29 8.27
N THR A 324 21.97 8.74 7.21
CA THR A 324 21.75 10.06 6.60
C THR A 324 20.39 10.19 5.92
N CYS A 325 19.84 9.08 5.43
CA CYS A 325 18.51 8.99 4.82
C CYS A 325 17.59 8.09 5.67
N HIS A 326 18.08 6.92 6.09
CA HIS A 326 17.34 6.00 6.95
C HIS A 326 17.45 6.42 8.41
N SER A 327 16.81 7.53 8.78
CA SER A 327 16.89 8.17 10.09
C SER A 327 15.59 8.04 10.89
N GLY A 328 15.68 8.37 12.19
CA GLY A 328 14.53 8.36 13.09
C GLY A 328 13.98 6.96 13.40
N PRO A 329 12.84 6.89 14.11
CA PRO A 329 12.31 5.63 14.61
C PRO A 329 11.77 4.70 13.53
N GLN A 330 11.44 5.22 12.34
CA GLN A 330 10.96 4.45 11.20
C GLN A 330 12.05 4.20 10.14
N PHE A 331 13.29 4.66 10.38
CA PHE A 331 14.41 4.54 9.43
C PHE A 331 14.07 5.10 8.05
N THR A 332 13.52 6.32 8.01
CA THR A 332 13.18 7.05 6.79
C THR A 332 13.19 8.55 7.04
N ASP A 333 13.57 9.31 6.04
CA ASP A 333 13.44 10.77 6.00
C ASP A 333 12.26 11.24 5.12
N ALA A 334 11.37 10.32 4.73
CA ALA A 334 10.28 10.57 3.79
C ALA A 334 9.31 11.69 4.19
N ASN A 335 9.19 11.97 5.51
CA ASN A 335 8.38 13.10 5.99
C ASN A 335 9.06 14.46 5.84
N ILE A 336 10.36 14.48 5.52
CA ILE A 336 11.17 15.69 5.42
C ILE A 336 11.48 16.00 3.98
N ARG A 337 11.82 14.97 3.20
CA ARG A 337 12.23 15.11 1.80
C ARG A 337 12.00 13.85 0.99
N LEU A 338 11.93 14.04 -0.32
CA LEU A 338 12.07 12.99 -1.32
C LEU A 338 13.42 13.15 -2.04
N HIS A 339 13.86 12.10 -2.71
CA HIS A 339 15.15 12.05 -3.39
C HIS A 339 14.97 11.98 -4.91
N PRO A 340 15.85 12.65 -5.69
CA PRO A 340 15.80 12.53 -7.14
C PRO A 340 16.04 11.09 -7.58
N ALA A 341 15.51 10.72 -8.76
CA ALA A 341 15.65 9.36 -9.28
C ALA A 341 17.12 8.91 -9.43
N SER A 342 18.05 9.86 -9.68
CA SER A 342 19.49 9.60 -9.73
C SER A 342 20.08 9.05 -8.44
N ASP A 343 19.43 9.28 -7.30
CA ASP A 343 19.88 8.79 -5.99
C ASP A 343 19.38 7.38 -5.70
N SER A 344 18.44 6.86 -6.49
CA SER A 344 17.94 5.50 -6.34
C SER A 344 19.01 4.45 -6.64
N MET A 345 19.02 3.38 -5.86
CA MET A 345 19.91 2.25 -6.09
C MET A 345 19.47 1.35 -7.26
N ALA A 346 18.18 1.37 -7.61
CA ALA A 346 17.60 0.55 -8.66
C ALA A 346 17.39 1.27 -9.99
N GLU A 347 17.43 2.61 -10.01
CA GLU A 347 17.37 3.34 -11.29
C GLU A 347 18.67 3.17 -12.08
N PRO A 348 18.61 2.99 -13.38
CA PRO A 348 18.60 4.16 -14.25
C PRO A 348 17.80 4.06 -15.56
N GLU A 349 16.69 3.36 -15.61
CA GLU A 349 15.96 3.26 -16.89
C GLU A 349 15.13 4.51 -17.21
N SER A 350 15.12 4.88 -18.49
CA SER A 350 14.24 5.95 -18.99
C SER A 350 13.24 5.36 -19.99
N PRO A 351 11.92 5.54 -19.77
CA PRO A 351 11.29 6.19 -18.63
C PRO A 351 11.39 5.33 -17.35
N SER A 352 11.80 5.94 -16.25
CA SER A 352 11.85 5.29 -14.94
C SER A 352 10.44 5.23 -14.30
N TYR A 353 10.28 4.38 -13.27
CA TYR A 353 9.06 4.36 -12.48
C TYR A 353 8.77 5.75 -11.87
N ALA A 354 9.80 6.42 -11.33
CA ALA A 354 9.67 7.77 -10.80
C ALA A 354 9.18 8.77 -11.84
N SER A 355 9.62 8.68 -13.09
CA SER A 355 9.22 9.63 -14.14
C SER A 355 7.71 9.62 -14.46
N ARG A 356 7.03 8.51 -14.12
CA ARG A 356 5.58 8.31 -14.26
C ARG A 356 4.81 8.75 -13.02
N SER A 357 5.49 9.06 -11.93
CA SER A 357 4.92 9.44 -10.65
C SER A 357 4.59 10.92 -10.59
N ALA A 358 3.70 11.31 -9.67
CA ALA A 358 3.33 12.70 -9.45
C ALA A 358 4.49 13.52 -8.87
N THR A 359 5.34 12.91 -8.07
CA THR A 359 6.52 13.57 -7.45
C THR A 359 7.74 13.58 -8.36
N LYS A 360 7.86 12.59 -9.26
CA LYS A 360 9.06 12.32 -10.07
C LYS A 360 10.31 12.05 -9.23
N GLN A 361 10.11 11.63 -7.99
CA GLN A 361 11.16 11.40 -7.00
C GLN A 361 10.91 10.04 -6.30
N TYR A 362 11.86 9.61 -5.49
CA TYR A 362 11.73 8.46 -4.60
C TYR A 362 11.74 8.90 -3.14
N ARG A 363 11.00 8.17 -2.31
CA ARG A 363 11.17 8.26 -0.86
C ARG A 363 12.24 7.28 -0.39
N THR A 364 12.88 7.57 0.72
CA THR A 364 13.63 6.58 1.50
C THR A 364 12.62 5.59 2.11
N SER A 365 12.71 4.32 1.73
CA SER A 365 11.82 3.28 2.28
C SER A 365 12.10 3.04 3.76
N PRO A 366 11.08 2.91 4.62
CA PRO A 366 11.24 2.47 6.00
C PRO A 366 11.91 1.10 6.07
N LEU A 367 12.72 0.84 7.12
CA LEU A 367 13.46 -0.42 7.23
C LEU A 367 12.90 -1.40 8.28
N LYS A 368 11.92 -1.00 9.08
CA LYS A 368 11.32 -1.94 10.04
C LYS A 368 10.64 -3.10 9.34
N GLY A 369 10.95 -4.32 9.79
CA GLY A 369 10.43 -5.55 9.18
C GLY A 369 11.08 -5.88 7.83
N ILE A 370 12.20 -5.24 7.45
CA ILE A 370 12.86 -5.46 6.16
C ILE A 370 13.32 -6.91 5.96
N TRP A 371 13.57 -7.65 7.03
CA TRP A 371 14.04 -9.03 7.01
C TRP A 371 13.10 -9.99 6.26
N GLN A 372 11.79 -9.68 6.20
CA GLN A 372 10.77 -10.64 5.78
C GLN A 372 10.27 -10.47 4.34
N HIS A 373 10.64 -9.41 3.58
CA HIS A 373 10.00 -9.11 2.29
C HIS A 373 10.96 -8.99 1.09
N PRO A 374 11.91 -9.94 0.89
CA PRO A 374 12.64 -9.98 -0.37
C PRO A 374 11.66 -10.22 -1.56
N PRO A 375 12.05 -9.82 -2.80
CA PRO A 375 13.24 -9.05 -3.17
C PRO A 375 13.13 -7.57 -2.82
N TYR A 376 14.26 -6.88 -2.84
CA TYR A 376 14.40 -5.49 -2.40
C TYR A 376 14.54 -4.53 -3.58
N PHE A 377 14.52 -3.22 -3.27
CA PHE A 377 14.31 -2.09 -4.14
C PHE A 377 12.91 -2.10 -4.76
N HIS A 378 12.52 -1.00 -5.41
CA HIS A 378 11.18 -0.89 -5.98
C HIS A 378 10.94 -1.87 -7.15
N ASP A 379 11.99 -2.23 -7.86
CA ASP A 379 11.94 -3.14 -9.02
C ASP A 379 12.24 -4.62 -8.67
N GLY A 380 12.67 -4.87 -7.42
CA GLY A 380 13.04 -6.20 -6.95
C GLY A 380 14.42 -6.68 -7.45
N SER A 381 15.30 -5.78 -7.88
CA SER A 381 16.61 -6.12 -8.45
C SER A 381 17.61 -6.70 -7.45
N ALA A 382 17.40 -6.54 -6.14
CA ALA A 382 18.22 -7.16 -5.11
C ALA A 382 17.48 -8.34 -4.47
N ALA A 383 17.95 -9.56 -4.68
CA ALA A 383 17.31 -10.76 -4.17
C ALA A 383 17.46 -10.92 -2.64
N THR A 384 18.56 -10.41 -2.08
CA THR A 384 18.91 -10.56 -0.65
C THR A 384 19.36 -9.23 -0.04
N LEU A 385 19.37 -9.15 1.30
CA LEU A 385 19.97 -8.00 2.00
C LEU A 385 21.47 -7.85 1.71
N ALA A 386 22.18 -8.94 1.43
CA ALA A 386 23.58 -8.89 0.99
C ALA A 386 23.72 -8.20 -0.38
N ASP A 387 22.77 -8.44 -1.29
CA ASP A 387 22.73 -7.75 -2.59
C ASP A 387 22.43 -6.26 -2.42
N VAL A 388 21.55 -5.90 -1.48
CA VAL A 388 21.27 -4.50 -1.13
C VAL A 388 22.55 -3.82 -0.66
N VAL A 389 23.24 -4.39 0.33
CA VAL A 389 24.48 -3.81 0.88
C VAL A 389 25.55 -3.67 -0.21
N ARG A 390 25.75 -4.71 -1.04
CA ARG A 390 26.69 -4.68 -2.15
C ARG A 390 26.37 -3.59 -3.18
N THR A 391 25.09 -3.40 -3.48
CA THR A 391 24.63 -2.35 -4.42
C THR A 391 24.93 -0.96 -3.88
N TYR A 392 24.63 -0.70 -2.60
CA TYR A 392 24.97 0.55 -1.95
C TYR A 392 26.49 0.79 -1.89
N ASP A 393 27.27 -0.22 -1.48
CA ASP A 393 28.73 -0.14 -1.42
C ASP A 393 29.34 0.26 -2.76
N THR A 394 28.89 -0.41 -3.84
CA THR A 394 29.37 -0.14 -5.20
C THR A 394 28.92 1.25 -5.70
N ARG A 395 27.64 1.58 -5.60
CA ARG A 395 27.10 2.82 -6.18
C ARG A 395 27.49 4.08 -5.42
N ARG A 396 27.69 3.97 -4.11
CA ARG A 396 28.12 5.08 -3.26
C ARG A 396 29.61 5.09 -2.97
N SER A 397 30.37 4.10 -3.49
CA SER A 397 31.81 3.95 -3.29
C SER A 397 32.18 3.98 -1.80
N LEU A 398 31.45 3.22 -0.98
CA LEU A 398 31.59 3.25 0.48
C LEU A 398 32.92 2.59 0.93
N GLY A 399 33.43 1.62 0.19
CA GLY A 399 34.66 0.90 0.47
C GLY A 399 34.57 0.02 1.72
N LEU A 400 33.43 -0.63 1.93
CA LEU A 400 33.22 -1.51 3.09
C LEU A 400 34.11 -2.75 2.98
N THR A 401 34.72 -3.13 4.11
CA THR A 401 35.35 -4.45 4.21
C THR A 401 34.31 -5.57 4.15
N ALA A 402 34.72 -6.76 3.79
CA ALA A 402 33.81 -7.93 3.77
C ALA A 402 33.14 -8.16 5.14
N GLN A 403 33.87 -7.93 6.25
CA GLN A 403 33.31 -8.05 7.58
C GLN A 403 32.27 -6.96 7.88
N GLN A 404 32.54 -5.72 7.50
CA GLN A 404 31.59 -4.62 7.68
C GLN A 404 30.30 -4.86 6.88
N ALA A 405 30.41 -5.34 5.65
CA ALA A 405 29.26 -5.69 4.81
C ALA A 405 28.41 -6.81 5.45
N ALA A 406 29.07 -7.87 5.95
CA ALA A 406 28.38 -8.97 6.63
C ALA A 406 27.70 -8.52 7.95
N ASP A 407 28.39 -7.74 8.77
CA ASP A 407 27.83 -7.19 10.02
C ASP A 407 26.63 -6.27 9.73
N LEU A 408 26.68 -5.46 8.66
CA LEU A 408 25.59 -4.59 8.24
C LEU A 408 24.37 -5.40 7.82
N VAL A 409 24.54 -6.54 7.13
CA VAL A 409 23.44 -7.46 6.78
C VAL A 409 22.75 -7.98 8.05
N GLU A 410 23.54 -8.40 9.08
CA GLU A 410 22.96 -8.86 10.34
C GLU A 410 22.19 -7.75 11.07
N TYR A 411 22.68 -6.50 11.01
CA TYR A 411 21.91 -5.37 11.53
C TYR A 411 20.59 -5.15 10.80
N LEU A 412 20.59 -5.18 9.46
CA LEU A 412 19.35 -5.06 8.69
C LEU A 412 18.35 -6.18 8.98
N LYS A 413 18.81 -7.40 9.22
CA LYS A 413 17.96 -8.51 9.66
C LYS A 413 17.34 -8.28 11.05
N SER A 414 17.98 -7.46 11.89
CA SER A 414 17.51 -7.18 13.24
C SER A 414 16.43 -6.08 13.30
N LEU A 415 16.16 -5.39 12.19
CA LEU A 415 15.16 -4.32 12.08
C LEU A 415 13.79 -4.91 11.70
#